data_05691ab243e56023679e20c4eff60fca
#
_entry.id   05691ab243e56023679e20c4eff60fca
#
_cell.length_a   1.000
_cell.length_b   1.000
_cell.length_c   1.000
_cell.angle_alpha   90.00
_cell.angle_beta   90.00
_cell.angle_gamma   90.00
#
_symmetry.space_group_name_H-M   'P 1'
#
loop_
_entity.id
_entity.type
_entity.pdbx_description
1 polymer ?
#
loop_
_entity_poly.entity_id
_entity_poly.type
_entity_poly.pdbx_seq_one_letter_code
_entity_poly.pdbx_strand_id
1 'polypeptide(L)'
;MKRIPPAIQDNHRYLKFKVRGEHRGKGEVVDAIWSSATKYMGTQGVSRCDLWIIGNKFDEEKQEGVIKIERSMENDLRAALTLNTGFEDDTFLSIEKVSGTIS
;
A
#
# COMPACT_ATOMS: atom_id res chain seq x y z
N MET A 1 35.89 -6.72 2.32
CA MET A 1 34.81 -6.27 1.48
C MET A 1 33.96 -5.19 2.16
N LYS A 2 33.60 -4.21 1.42
CA LYS A 2 32.83 -3.12 1.95
C LYS A 2 31.35 -3.49 2.07
N ARG A 3 30.78 -3.24 3.20
CA ARG A 3 29.36 -3.48 3.40
C ARG A 3 28.55 -2.26 3.01
N ILE A 4 27.44 -2.50 2.38
CA ILE A 4 26.50 -1.44 2.07
C ILE A 4 25.71 -1.12 3.34
N PRO A 5 25.65 0.14 3.76
CA PRO A 5 24.90 0.49 4.95
C PRO A 5 23.42 0.10 4.83
N PRO A 6 22.79 -0.27 5.92
CA PRO A 6 21.37 -0.69 5.88
C PRO A 6 20.45 0.34 5.24
N ALA A 7 20.72 1.61 5.45
CA ALA A 7 19.88 2.67 4.88
C ALA A 7 19.93 2.65 3.35
N ILE A 8 21.07 2.30 2.79
CA ILE A 8 21.21 2.24 1.33
C ILE A 8 20.58 0.96 0.79
N GLN A 9 20.58 -0.10 1.59
CA GLN A 9 20.00 -1.37 1.18
C GLN A 9 18.48 -1.38 1.21
N ASP A 10 17.89 -0.41 1.89
CA ASP A 10 16.44 -0.38 2.01
C ASP A 10 15.82 0.24 0.76
N ASN A 11 15.16 -0.60 -0.02
CA ASN A 11 14.50 -0.19 -1.24
C ASN A 11 13.00 -0.04 -1.08
N HIS A 12 12.53 0.07 0.15
CA HIS A 12 11.11 0.13 0.41
C HIS A 12 10.64 1.52 0.73
N ARG A 13 9.34 1.72 0.50
CA ARG A 13 8.63 2.93 0.91
C ARG A 13 7.41 2.52 1.71
N TYR A 14 7.05 3.37 2.65
CA TYR A 14 5.88 3.16 3.50
C TYR A 14 4.86 4.21 3.13
N LEU A 15 3.71 3.75 2.67
CA LEU A 15 2.63 4.63 2.23
C LEU A 15 1.55 4.62 3.29
N LYS A 16 1.34 5.75 3.91
CA LYS A 16 0.26 5.90 4.88
C LYS A 16 -1.00 6.26 4.11
N PHE A 17 -2.03 5.45 4.28
CA PHE A 17 -3.27 5.66 3.56
C PHE A 17 -4.42 5.86 4.53
N LYS A 18 -5.48 6.44 4.01
CA LYS A 18 -6.72 6.60 4.75
C LYS A 18 -7.88 6.12 3.89
N VAL A 19 -8.81 5.38 4.50
CA VAL A 19 -10.02 4.95 3.82
C VAL A 19 -10.99 6.11 3.79
N ARG A 20 -11.41 6.50 2.60
CA ARG A 20 -12.38 7.58 2.40
C ARG A 20 -13.69 6.99 1.93
N GLY A 21 -14.76 7.28 2.64
CA GLY A 21 -16.08 6.77 2.33
C GLY A 21 -16.63 5.93 3.46
N GLU A 22 -17.17 4.77 3.12
CA GLU A 22 -17.75 3.89 4.13
C GLU A 22 -16.69 3.29 5.05
N HIS A 23 -17.06 3.10 6.29
CA HIS A 23 -16.20 2.45 7.27
C HIS A 23 -15.95 1.00 6.86
N ARG A 24 -14.69 0.58 6.87
CA ARG A 24 -14.31 -0.77 6.44
C ARG A 24 -13.47 -1.46 7.49
N GLY A 25 -13.64 -2.77 7.58
CA GLY A 25 -12.79 -3.58 8.43
C GLY A 25 -11.45 -3.86 7.77
N LYS A 26 -10.50 -4.30 8.56
CA LYS A 26 -9.14 -4.57 8.08
C LYS A 26 -9.13 -5.57 6.92
N GLY A 27 -9.88 -6.66 7.03
CA GLY A 27 -9.91 -7.67 5.98
C GLY A 27 -10.40 -7.12 4.64
N GLU A 28 -11.43 -6.29 4.69
CA GLU A 28 -11.96 -5.68 3.47
C GLU A 28 -10.94 -4.76 2.83
N VAL A 29 -10.22 -3.99 3.64
CA VAL A 29 -9.22 -3.07 3.13
C VAL A 29 -8.05 -3.83 2.50
N VAL A 30 -7.60 -4.88 3.16
CA VAL A 30 -6.51 -5.71 2.63
C VAL A 30 -6.91 -6.32 1.29
N ASP A 31 -8.11 -6.88 1.23
CA ASP A 31 -8.60 -7.48 -0.02
C ASP A 31 -8.71 -6.43 -1.14
N ALA A 32 -9.17 -5.24 -0.81
CA ALA A 32 -9.30 -4.18 -1.80
C ALA A 32 -7.95 -3.76 -2.35
N ILE A 33 -6.95 -3.65 -1.50
CA ILE A 33 -5.60 -3.26 -1.94
C ILE A 33 -5.03 -4.32 -2.88
N TRP A 34 -5.11 -5.60 -2.49
CA TRP A 34 -4.61 -6.67 -3.33
C TRP A 34 -5.35 -6.77 -4.65
N SER A 35 -6.67 -6.60 -4.60
CA SER A 35 -7.49 -6.64 -5.81
C SER A 35 -7.13 -5.51 -6.77
N SER A 36 -6.99 -4.29 -6.25
CA SER A 36 -6.63 -3.13 -7.06
C SER A 36 -5.26 -3.30 -7.70
N ALA A 37 -4.29 -3.73 -6.89
CA ALA A 37 -2.93 -3.92 -7.37
C ALA A 37 -2.87 -5.00 -8.44
N THR A 38 -3.55 -6.12 -8.22
CA THR A 38 -3.55 -7.22 -9.17
C THR A 38 -4.22 -6.83 -10.48
N LYS A 39 -5.31 -6.08 -10.41
CA LYS A 39 -6.00 -5.62 -11.61
C LYS A 39 -5.13 -4.73 -12.47
N TYR A 40 -4.37 -3.86 -11.84
CA TYR A 40 -3.55 -2.90 -12.56
C TYR A 40 -2.24 -3.51 -13.06
N MET A 41 -1.57 -4.27 -12.21
CA MET A 41 -0.21 -4.74 -12.48
C MET A 41 -0.13 -6.20 -12.90
N GLY A 42 -1.19 -6.96 -12.69
CA GLY A 42 -1.16 -8.39 -12.90
C GLY A 42 -0.43 -9.11 -11.77
N THR A 43 -0.51 -10.44 -11.77
CA THR A 43 0.09 -11.24 -10.70
C THR A 43 1.60 -11.06 -10.62
N GLN A 44 2.27 -11.03 -11.77
CA GLN A 44 3.72 -10.87 -11.78
C GLN A 44 4.15 -9.49 -11.33
N GLY A 45 3.39 -8.46 -11.71
CA GLY A 45 3.69 -7.11 -11.27
C GLY A 45 3.56 -6.95 -9.77
N VAL A 46 2.50 -7.53 -9.20
CA VAL A 46 2.30 -7.48 -7.76
C VAL A 46 3.44 -8.20 -7.03
N SER A 47 3.89 -9.33 -7.56
CA SER A 47 5.01 -10.05 -6.96
C SER A 47 6.28 -9.20 -6.92
N ARG A 48 6.52 -8.43 -7.97
CA ARG A 48 7.71 -7.57 -8.02
C ARG A 48 7.61 -6.36 -7.11
N CYS A 49 6.40 -5.97 -6.72
CA CYS A 49 6.21 -4.84 -5.81
C CYS A 49 6.67 -5.13 -4.40
N ASP A 50 6.79 -6.39 -4.03
CA ASP A 50 7.08 -6.76 -2.65
C ASP A 50 6.08 -6.08 -1.72
N LEU A 51 4.82 -6.14 -2.11
CA LEU A 51 3.74 -5.45 -1.43
C LEU A 51 3.43 -6.11 -0.09
N TRP A 52 3.39 -5.31 0.94
CA TRP A 52 3.11 -5.79 2.28
C TRP A 52 2.23 -4.82 3.02
N ILE A 53 1.07 -5.29 3.46
CA ILE A 53 0.16 -4.46 4.23
C ILE A 53 0.43 -4.75 5.70
N ILE A 54 0.86 -3.71 6.43
CA ILE A 54 1.25 -3.87 7.81
C ILE A 54 -0.01 -3.88 8.67
N GLY A 55 -0.46 -5.10 9.01
CA GLY A 55 -1.75 -5.28 9.66
C GLY A 55 -1.87 -4.62 11.01
N ASN A 56 -0.80 -4.63 11.81
CA ASN A 56 -0.85 -4.02 13.13
C ASN A 56 -0.79 -2.49 13.09
N LYS A 57 -0.65 -1.91 11.90
CA LYS A 57 -0.68 -0.47 11.73
C LYS A 57 -2.01 0.04 11.22
N PHE A 58 -2.97 -0.86 10.94
CA PHE A 58 -4.28 -0.42 10.51
C PHE A 58 -5.16 -0.11 11.72
N ASP A 59 -5.56 1.14 11.79
CA ASP A 59 -6.45 1.63 12.86
C ASP A 59 -7.86 1.71 12.30
N GLU A 60 -8.72 0.79 12.73
CA GLU A 60 -10.08 0.75 12.22
C GLU A 60 -10.90 1.97 12.60
N GLU A 61 -10.65 2.55 13.76
CA GLU A 61 -11.38 3.73 14.16
C GLU A 61 -11.05 4.93 13.30
N LYS A 62 -9.78 5.11 13.01
CA LYS A 62 -9.34 6.22 12.16
C LYS A 62 -9.38 5.90 10.68
N GLN A 63 -9.56 4.62 10.35
CA GLN A 63 -9.55 4.15 8.96
C GLN A 63 -8.26 4.50 8.26
N GLU A 64 -7.14 4.27 8.95
CA GLU A 64 -5.80 4.56 8.45
C GLU A 64 -4.91 3.35 8.57
N GLY A 65 -3.99 3.19 7.62
CA GLY A 65 -3.06 2.08 7.66
C GLY A 65 -1.80 2.40 6.90
N VAL A 66 -0.92 1.39 6.80
CA VAL A 66 0.38 1.55 6.15
C VAL A 66 0.61 0.39 5.19
N ILE A 67 1.07 0.73 3.99
CA ILE A 67 1.49 -0.24 2.98
C ILE A 67 2.99 -0.10 2.80
N LYS A 68 3.69 -1.22 2.83
CA LYS A 68 5.11 -1.28 2.50
C LYS A 68 5.25 -1.79 1.08
N ILE A 69 6.03 -1.11 0.27
CA ILE A 69 6.17 -1.47 -1.14
C ILE A 69 7.59 -1.19 -1.60
N GLU A 70 8.05 -1.93 -2.61
CA GLU A 70 9.33 -1.69 -3.22
C GLU A 70 9.31 -0.29 -3.85
N ARG A 71 10.39 0.47 -3.64
CA ARG A 71 10.43 1.89 -3.97
C ARG A 71 10.12 2.20 -5.43
N SER A 72 10.64 1.41 -6.33
CA SER A 72 10.45 1.67 -7.76
C SER A 72 9.01 1.45 -8.23
N MET A 73 8.19 0.79 -7.41
CA MET A 73 6.81 0.48 -7.77
C MET A 73 5.80 1.39 -7.09
N GLU A 74 6.26 2.43 -6.42
CA GLU A 74 5.37 3.33 -5.71
C GLU A 74 4.34 3.98 -6.65
N ASN A 75 4.79 4.49 -7.78
CA ASN A 75 3.89 5.15 -8.70
C ASN A 75 2.86 4.19 -9.29
N ASP A 76 3.27 2.96 -9.53
CA ASP A 76 2.35 1.95 -10.06
C ASP A 76 1.27 1.61 -9.04
N LEU A 77 1.63 1.50 -7.77
CA LEU A 77 0.62 1.24 -6.75
C LEU A 77 -0.34 2.41 -6.60
N ARG A 78 0.17 3.63 -6.63
CA ARG A 78 -0.69 4.81 -6.55
C ARG A 78 -1.68 4.83 -7.70
N ALA A 79 -1.20 4.54 -8.90
CA ALA A 79 -2.07 4.49 -10.07
C ALA A 79 -3.12 3.38 -9.93
N ALA A 80 -2.70 2.22 -9.42
CA ALA A 80 -3.60 1.10 -9.23
C ALA A 80 -4.74 1.47 -8.28
N LEU A 81 -4.42 2.11 -7.16
CA LEU A 81 -5.43 2.48 -6.17
C LEU A 81 -6.34 3.59 -6.67
N THR A 82 -5.84 4.43 -7.58
CA THR A 82 -6.65 5.50 -8.16
C THR A 82 -7.62 4.97 -9.20
N LEU A 83 -7.14 4.05 -10.05
CA LEU A 83 -7.93 3.55 -11.17
C LEU A 83 -8.92 2.45 -10.75
N ASN A 84 -8.55 1.66 -9.76
CA ASN A 84 -9.38 0.56 -9.29
C ASN A 84 -9.37 0.56 -7.76
N THR A 85 -10.45 1.03 -7.17
CA THR A 85 -10.50 1.18 -5.71
C THR A 85 -10.56 -0.15 -4.97
N GLY A 86 -11.08 -1.18 -5.63
CA GLY A 86 -11.26 -2.47 -4.96
C GLY A 86 -12.52 -2.55 -4.13
N PHE A 87 -13.28 -1.48 -4.04
CA PHE A 87 -14.56 -1.43 -3.34
C PHE A 87 -15.68 -1.28 -4.36
N GLU A 88 -16.86 -1.78 -4.01
CA GLU A 88 -18.00 -1.73 -4.91
C GLU A 88 -18.71 -0.39 -4.92
N ASP A 89 -18.51 0.40 -3.87
CA ASP A 89 -19.14 1.72 -3.78
C ASP A 89 -18.09 2.82 -4.02
N ASP A 90 -18.38 4.01 -3.54
CA ASP A 90 -17.50 5.17 -3.75
C ASP A 90 -16.31 5.21 -2.80
N THR A 91 -16.13 4.21 -1.97
CA THR A 91 -15.02 4.14 -1.04
C THR A 91 -13.70 4.01 -1.79
N PHE A 92 -12.70 4.75 -1.36
CA PHE A 92 -11.37 4.69 -1.98
C PHE A 92 -10.29 4.94 -0.93
N LEU A 93 -9.05 4.67 -1.32
CA LEU A 93 -7.92 4.88 -0.43
C LEU A 93 -7.16 6.13 -0.85
N SER A 94 -6.91 6.99 0.11
CA SER A 94 -6.14 8.22 -0.10
C SER A 94 -4.76 8.04 0.49
N ILE A 95 -3.72 8.24 -0.32
CA ILE A 95 -2.34 8.17 0.18
C ILE A 95 -2.01 9.50 0.82
N GLU A 96 -1.83 9.48 2.13
CA GLU A 96 -1.62 10.70 2.90
C GLU A 96 -0.16 11.08 3.05
N LYS A 97 0.73 10.08 3.07
CA LYS A 97 2.14 10.33 3.28
C LYS A 97 2.97 9.18 2.75
N VAL A 98 4.13 9.50 2.22
CA VAL A 98 5.10 8.50 1.79
C VAL A 98 6.39 8.73 2.56
N SER A 99 6.96 7.66 3.09
CA SER A 99 8.16 7.75 3.90
C SER A 99 9.12 6.62 3.56
N GLY A 100 10.41 6.87 3.72
CA GLY A 100 11.43 5.83 3.56
C GLY A 100 11.56 4.96 4.81
N THR A 101 10.98 5.39 5.90
CA THR A 101 11.02 4.64 7.16
C THR A 101 9.64 4.64 7.80
N ILE A 102 9.39 3.61 8.60
CA ILE A 102 8.15 3.55 9.35
C ILE A 102 8.35 4.29 10.67
N SER A 103 7.34 5.00 11.11
CA SER A 103 7.44 5.77 12.35
C SER A 103 6.20 5.60 13.19
#